data_d787c6b7b672e2f85c2db841e3bee0ce
#
_entry.id   d787c6b7b672e2f85c2db841e3bee0ce
#
_cell.length_a   1.000
_cell.length_b   1.000
_cell.length_c   1.000
_cell.angle_alpha   90.00
_cell.angle_beta   90.00
_cell.angle_gamma   90.00
#
_symmetry.space_group_name_H-M   'P 1'
#
loop_
_entity.id
_entity.type
_entity.pdbx_description
1 polymer ?
#
loop_
_entity_poly.entity_id
_entity_poly.type
_entity_poly.pdbx_seq_one_letter_code
_entity_poly.pdbx_strand_id
1 'polypeptide(L)'
;MNSRANHKILGFPYPNPSVLPCGAVNVGTFAIDPDGYVYKCWEVIGIREEAVFHLAKPEMINKQQLRWINWDAKDDQECGDCKFLPMCNGGCVLAAMKGKKNCTHWRYNLEGMLGILAYKYENLVKKEVK
;
A
#
# COMPACT_ATOMS: atom_id res chain seq x y z
N MET A 1 -12.25 -7.91 9.79
CA MET A 1 -11.25 -7.87 10.89
C MET A 1 -10.23 -6.80 10.56
N ASN A 2 -10.08 -5.80 11.42
CA ASN A 2 -9.36 -4.56 11.12
C ASN A 2 -7.85 -4.80 11.29
N SER A 3 -7.12 -5.14 10.23
CA SER A 3 -5.67 -5.42 10.25
C SER A 3 -4.82 -4.24 10.77
N ARG A 4 -5.37 -3.04 10.78
CA ARG A 4 -4.68 -1.84 11.28
C ARG A 4 -4.54 -1.77 12.81
N ALA A 5 -5.36 -2.48 13.57
CA ALA A 5 -5.31 -2.43 15.03
C ALA A 5 -4.07 -3.14 15.59
N ASN A 6 -3.61 -4.22 14.95
CA ASN A 6 -2.47 -5.00 15.43
C ASN A 6 -1.10 -4.37 15.13
N HIS A 7 -1.04 -3.34 14.25
CA HIS A 7 0.21 -2.67 13.88
C HIS A 7 0.81 -1.79 14.99
N LYS A 8 0.10 -1.55 16.09
CA LYS A 8 0.49 -0.60 17.14
C LYS A 8 0.82 -1.21 18.50
N ILE A 9 0.86 -2.54 18.65
CA ILE A 9 1.12 -3.17 19.97
C ILE A 9 2.41 -2.65 20.60
N LEU A 10 3.40 -2.23 19.80
CA LEU A 10 4.68 -1.72 20.30
C LEU A 10 4.97 -0.28 19.83
N GLY A 11 4.01 0.43 19.25
CA GLY A 11 4.22 1.77 18.71
C GLY A 11 5.11 1.82 17.45
N PHE A 12 5.41 0.66 16.84
CA PHE A 12 6.14 0.52 15.57
C PHE A 12 5.32 -0.26 14.55
N PRO A 13 5.47 0.05 13.25
CA PRO A 13 4.89 -0.77 12.21
C PRO A 13 5.52 -2.18 12.27
N TYR A 14 4.67 -3.17 12.41
CA TYR A 14 5.05 -4.57 12.41
C TYR A 14 5.14 -5.07 10.95
N PRO A 15 6.11 -5.95 10.59
CA PRO A 15 6.20 -6.50 9.24
C PRO A 15 5.10 -7.52 9.00
N ASN A 16 3.91 -7.04 8.66
CA ASN A 16 2.76 -7.89 8.35
C ASN A 16 2.61 -8.11 6.85
N PRO A 17 2.29 -9.32 6.41
CA PRO A 17 1.85 -9.57 5.05
C PRO A 17 0.60 -8.74 4.73
N SER A 18 0.56 -8.21 3.52
CA SER A 18 -0.57 -7.47 2.97
C SER A 18 -1.05 -8.14 1.68
N VAL A 19 -2.35 -8.13 1.44
CA VAL A 19 -2.94 -8.69 0.22
C VAL A 19 -2.87 -7.67 -0.93
N LEU A 20 -2.95 -6.38 -0.59
CA LEU A 20 -2.94 -5.28 -1.57
C LEU A 20 -1.92 -4.23 -1.16
N PRO A 21 -1.19 -3.63 -2.12
CA PRO A 21 -0.23 -2.56 -1.85
C PRO A 21 -0.93 -1.30 -1.30
N CYS A 22 -2.06 -0.95 -1.87
CA CYS A 22 -2.86 0.20 -1.45
C CYS A 22 -4.31 0.09 -1.94
N GLY A 23 -5.17 1.03 -1.52
CA GLY A 23 -6.57 1.07 -1.94
C GLY A 23 -6.78 1.29 -3.44
N ALA A 24 -5.82 1.89 -4.14
CA ALA A 24 -5.96 2.22 -5.56
C ALA A 24 -6.16 1.00 -6.47
N VAL A 25 -5.65 -0.18 -6.10
CA VAL A 25 -5.85 -1.42 -6.86
C VAL A 25 -7.15 -2.15 -6.51
N ASN A 26 -7.85 -1.72 -5.47
CA ASN A 26 -9.14 -2.31 -5.11
C ASN A 26 -10.24 -1.78 -6.03
N VAL A 27 -11.07 -2.66 -6.58
CA VAL A 27 -12.13 -2.31 -7.53
C VAL A 27 -13.08 -1.23 -6.98
N GLY A 28 -13.45 -1.31 -5.71
CA GLY A 28 -14.45 -0.43 -5.07
C GLY A 28 -13.88 0.82 -4.39
N THR A 29 -12.56 1.11 -4.50
CA THR A 29 -11.97 2.28 -3.86
C THR A 29 -11.75 3.39 -4.87
N PHE A 30 -12.26 4.58 -4.56
CA PHE A 30 -12.18 5.77 -5.40
C PHE A 30 -11.92 7.02 -4.57
N ALA A 31 -11.33 8.02 -5.22
CA ALA A 31 -11.28 9.41 -4.76
C ALA A 31 -12.09 10.26 -5.76
N ILE A 32 -12.85 11.23 -5.25
CA ILE A 32 -13.73 12.06 -6.08
C ILE A 32 -13.36 13.52 -5.83
N ASP A 33 -13.19 14.30 -6.89
CA ASP A 33 -12.97 15.73 -6.78
C ASP A 33 -14.31 16.51 -6.71
N PRO A 34 -14.28 17.79 -6.33
CA PRO A 34 -15.49 18.62 -6.26
C PRO A 34 -16.24 18.77 -7.59
N ASP A 35 -15.57 18.61 -8.72
CA ASP A 35 -16.17 18.69 -10.06
C ASP A 35 -16.84 17.38 -10.48
N GLY A 36 -16.75 16.32 -9.67
CA GLY A 36 -17.36 15.02 -9.92
C GLY A 36 -16.51 14.06 -10.76
N TYR A 37 -15.23 14.35 -10.98
CA TYR A 37 -14.31 13.40 -11.58
C TYR A 37 -13.83 12.38 -10.55
N VAL A 38 -13.73 11.14 -10.97
CA VAL A 38 -13.42 9.99 -10.12
C VAL A 38 -12.03 9.45 -10.45
N TYR A 39 -11.22 9.19 -9.43
CA TYR A 39 -9.84 8.75 -9.54
C TYR A 39 -9.59 7.51 -8.70
N LYS A 40 -8.56 6.74 -9.03
CA LYS A 40 -8.11 5.60 -8.22
C LYS A 40 -7.13 5.99 -7.12
N CYS A 41 -6.42 7.09 -7.27
CA CYS A 41 -5.41 7.57 -6.32
C CYS A 41 -5.60 9.06 -6.04
N TRP A 42 -5.48 9.46 -4.78
CA TRP A 42 -5.59 10.88 -4.38
C TRP A 42 -4.49 11.77 -4.93
N GLU A 43 -3.29 11.22 -5.17
CA GLU A 43 -2.13 11.95 -5.71
C GLU A 43 -2.33 12.43 -7.16
N VAL A 44 -3.36 11.95 -7.83
CA VAL A 44 -3.70 12.33 -9.20
C VAL A 44 -5.01 13.11 -9.31
N ILE A 45 -5.63 13.47 -8.17
CA ILE A 45 -6.82 14.34 -8.18
C ILE A 45 -6.51 15.64 -8.88
N GLY A 46 -7.40 16.07 -9.79
CA GLY A 46 -7.24 17.29 -10.62
C GLY A 46 -6.47 17.07 -11.92
N ILE A 47 -5.81 15.92 -12.12
CA ILE A 47 -5.20 15.54 -13.40
C ILE A 47 -6.27 14.82 -14.22
N ARG A 48 -6.94 15.53 -15.14
CA ARG A 48 -8.11 15.00 -15.87
C ARG A 48 -7.82 13.73 -16.68
N GLU A 49 -6.62 13.60 -17.19
CA GLU A 49 -6.14 12.42 -17.93
C GLU A 49 -6.04 11.15 -17.07
N GLU A 50 -5.94 11.32 -15.76
CA GLU A 50 -5.89 10.22 -14.78
C GLU A 50 -7.28 9.87 -14.21
N ALA A 51 -8.32 10.65 -14.55
CA ALA A 51 -9.68 10.32 -14.13
C ALA A 51 -10.15 9.01 -14.77
N VAL A 52 -10.78 8.16 -13.96
CA VAL A 52 -11.33 6.88 -14.46
C VAL A 52 -12.72 7.04 -15.04
N PHE A 53 -13.53 7.96 -14.52
CA PHE A 53 -14.81 8.38 -15.09
C PHE A 53 -15.29 9.68 -14.44
N HIS A 54 -16.45 10.18 -14.86
CA HIS A 54 -17.13 11.30 -14.22
C HIS A 54 -18.49 10.84 -13.69
N LEU A 55 -18.94 11.33 -12.53
CA LEU A 55 -20.18 10.92 -11.89
C LEU A 55 -21.41 11.11 -12.77
N ALA A 56 -21.44 12.12 -13.63
CA ALA A 56 -22.54 12.34 -14.59
C ALA A 56 -22.57 11.30 -15.73
N LYS A 57 -21.47 10.56 -15.95
CA LYS A 57 -21.36 9.51 -16.97
C LYS A 57 -20.55 8.36 -16.38
N PRO A 58 -21.11 7.59 -15.43
CA PRO A 58 -20.38 6.50 -14.80
C PRO A 58 -20.14 5.37 -15.78
N GLU A 59 -18.88 5.02 -15.96
CA GLU A 59 -18.46 3.83 -16.71
C GLU A 59 -18.12 2.74 -15.69
N MET A 60 -18.69 1.54 -15.86
CA MET A 60 -18.46 0.46 -14.91
C MET A 60 -17.01 0.01 -14.88
N ILE A 61 -16.38 -0.15 -16.03
CA ILE A 61 -14.94 -0.49 -16.16
C ILE A 61 -14.43 0.13 -17.45
N ASN A 62 -13.36 0.91 -17.35
CA ASN A 62 -12.68 1.48 -18.51
C ASN A 62 -11.17 1.21 -18.47
N LYS A 63 -10.46 1.60 -19.53
CA LYS A 63 -9.02 1.35 -19.70
C LYS A 63 -8.19 1.94 -18.54
N GLN A 64 -8.54 3.15 -18.06
CA GLN A 64 -7.82 3.78 -16.95
C GLN A 64 -8.01 3.01 -15.66
N GLN A 65 -9.23 2.58 -15.35
CA GLN A 65 -9.49 1.76 -14.18
C GLN A 65 -8.77 0.41 -14.24
N LEU A 66 -8.81 -0.26 -15.40
CA LEU A 66 -8.12 -1.54 -15.62
C LEU A 66 -6.61 -1.44 -15.37
N ARG A 67 -5.98 -0.33 -15.74
CA ARG A 67 -4.55 -0.08 -15.48
C ARG A 67 -4.20 -0.18 -13.99
N TRP A 68 -5.11 0.25 -13.11
CA TRP A 68 -4.90 0.19 -11.66
C TRP A 68 -5.21 -1.20 -11.08
N ILE A 69 -6.35 -1.80 -11.44
CA ILE A 69 -6.81 -3.05 -10.82
C ILE A 69 -6.03 -4.27 -11.31
N ASN A 70 -5.48 -4.23 -12.52
CA ASN A 70 -4.64 -5.29 -13.06
C ASN A 70 -3.15 -5.12 -12.72
N TRP A 71 -2.78 -4.09 -11.97
CA TRP A 71 -1.39 -3.92 -11.59
C TRP A 71 -0.94 -5.02 -10.64
N ASP A 72 0.17 -5.69 -10.98
CA ASP A 72 0.81 -6.70 -10.13
C ASP A 72 2.30 -6.37 -9.97
N ALA A 73 2.78 -6.38 -8.73
CA ALA A 73 4.19 -6.17 -8.44
C ALA A 73 5.10 -7.25 -9.03
N LYS A 74 4.57 -8.44 -9.29
CA LYS A 74 5.34 -9.57 -9.88
C LYS A 74 5.71 -9.34 -11.34
N ASP A 75 5.04 -8.42 -12.02
CA ASP A 75 5.41 -8.04 -13.40
C ASP A 75 6.77 -7.33 -13.46
N ASP A 76 7.24 -6.80 -12.33
CA ASP A 76 8.62 -6.32 -12.15
C ASP A 76 9.48 -7.45 -11.57
N GLN A 77 10.47 -7.91 -12.32
CA GLN A 77 11.33 -9.06 -11.94
C GLN A 77 12.01 -8.85 -10.58
N GLU A 78 12.51 -7.66 -10.29
CA GLU A 78 13.17 -7.37 -8.99
C GLU A 78 12.17 -7.47 -7.82
N CYS A 79 10.93 -7.09 -8.04
CA CYS A 79 9.86 -7.24 -7.04
C CYS A 79 9.41 -8.70 -6.93
N GLY A 80 9.27 -9.41 -8.05
CA GLY A 80 8.88 -10.82 -8.09
C GLY A 80 9.82 -11.72 -7.28
N ASP A 81 11.12 -11.47 -7.36
CA ASP A 81 12.17 -12.23 -6.66
C ASP A 81 12.45 -11.69 -5.24
N CYS A 82 11.75 -10.64 -4.81
CA CYS A 82 12.03 -9.98 -3.55
C CYS A 82 11.40 -10.69 -2.35
N LYS A 83 12.23 -11.11 -1.37
CA LYS A 83 11.77 -11.73 -0.12
C LYS A 83 10.81 -10.86 0.71
N PHE A 84 10.79 -9.54 0.48
CA PHE A 84 9.90 -8.60 1.16
C PHE A 84 8.59 -8.37 0.41
N LEU A 85 8.38 -8.99 -0.75
CA LEU A 85 7.17 -8.81 -1.53
C LEU A 85 5.88 -9.04 -0.73
N PRO A 86 5.76 -10.08 0.13
CA PRO A 86 4.54 -10.31 0.90
C PRO A 86 4.15 -9.16 1.84
N MET A 87 5.11 -8.34 2.27
CA MET A 87 4.87 -7.19 3.14
C MET A 87 4.74 -5.87 2.37
N CYS A 88 5.45 -5.77 1.23
CA CYS A 88 5.59 -4.55 0.46
C CYS A 88 4.58 -4.46 -0.69
N ASN A 89 4.25 -5.60 -1.32
CA ASN A 89 3.42 -5.69 -2.54
C ASN A 89 3.82 -4.67 -3.62
N GLY A 90 5.15 -4.41 -3.79
CA GLY A 90 5.65 -3.45 -4.76
C GLY A 90 5.56 -1.97 -4.35
N GLY A 91 5.07 -1.67 -3.14
CA GLY A 91 5.03 -0.31 -2.60
C GLY A 91 3.94 0.58 -3.21
N CYS A 92 4.30 1.82 -3.57
CA CYS A 92 3.34 2.75 -4.16
C CYS A 92 3.10 2.45 -5.65
N VAL A 93 1.88 2.04 -5.98
CA VAL A 93 1.48 1.67 -7.35
C VAL A 93 1.69 2.82 -8.34
N LEU A 94 1.31 4.05 -7.96
CA LEU A 94 1.52 5.23 -8.83
C LEU A 94 3.00 5.46 -9.11
N ALA A 95 3.86 5.32 -8.10
CA ALA A 95 5.29 5.47 -8.27
C ALA A 95 5.86 4.37 -9.20
N ALA A 96 5.42 3.12 -9.01
CA ALA A 96 5.81 2.01 -9.84
C ALA A 96 5.40 2.19 -11.31
N MET A 97 4.17 2.64 -11.57
CA MET A 97 3.68 2.98 -12.90
C MET A 97 4.49 4.10 -13.58
N LYS A 98 5.14 4.95 -12.80
CA LYS A 98 6.06 6.01 -13.25
C LYS A 98 7.53 5.56 -13.27
N GLY A 99 7.80 4.25 -13.16
CA GLY A 99 9.14 3.69 -13.16
C GLY A 99 9.97 3.98 -11.90
N LYS A 100 9.31 4.37 -10.79
CA LYS A 100 9.98 4.65 -9.52
C LYS A 100 9.67 3.54 -8.51
N LYS A 101 10.69 3.01 -7.84
CA LYS A 101 10.52 2.00 -6.78
C LYS A 101 10.51 2.65 -5.41
N ASN A 102 9.43 2.43 -4.66
CA ASN A 102 9.29 2.80 -3.26
C ASN A 102 9.35 1.55 -2.38
N CYS A 103 10.57 1.05 -2.17
CA CYS A 103 10.79 -0.13 -1.33
C CYS A 103 10.47 0.15 0.14
N THR A 104 9.95 -0.85 0.83
CA THR A 104 9.74 -0.77 2.27
C THR A 104 11.05 -0.54 3.02
N HIS A 105 11.00 0.21 4.12
CA HIS A 105 12.15 0.42 5.00
C HIS A 105 12.71 -0.88 5.59
N TRP A 106 11.88 -1.93 5.71
CA TRP A 106 12.30 -3.27 6.14
C TRP A 106 13.37 -3.88 5.24
N ARG A 107 13.38 -3.53 3.95
CA ARG A 107 14.40 -3.99 3.01
C ARG A 107 15.80 -3.54 3.39
N TYR A 108 15.91 -2.37 4.00
CA TYR A 108 17.19 -1.70 4.24
C TYR A 108 17.72 -1.89 5.67
N ASN A 109 16.83 -2.16 6.64
CA ASN A 109 17.23 -2.23 8.05
C ASN A 109 16.37 -3.23 8.85
N LEU A 110 16.20 -4.45 8.33
CA LEU A 110 15.39 -5.47 8.99
C LEU A 110 15.92 -5.82 10.38
N GLU A 111 17.22 -6.10 10.50
CA GLU A 111 17.85 -6.54 11.75
C GLU A 111 17.73 -5.48 12.85
N GLY A 112 18.05 -4.23 12.53
CA GLY A 112 17.93 -3.12 13.47
C GLY A 112 16.48 -2.91 13.93
N MET A 113 15.53 -3.00 13.01
CA MET A 113 14.09 -2.87 13.34
C MET A 113 13.61 -4.02 14.22
N LEU A 114 13.99 -5.26 13.91
CA LEU A 114 13.66 -6.43 14.73
C LEU A 114 14.29 -6.35 16.13
N GLY A 115 15.54 -5.88 16.24
CA GLY A 115 16.19 -5.65 17.52
C GLY A 115 15.44 -4.66 18.42
N ILE A 116 14.97 -3.54 17.84
CA ILE A 116 14.14 -2.56 18.57
C ILE A 116 12.81 -3.18 19.00
N LEU A 117 12.16 -3.98 18.15
CA LEU A 117 10.92 -4.66 18.48
C LEU A 117 11.10 -5.68 19.60
N ALA A 118 12.18 -6.49 19.55
CA ALA A 118 12.49 -7.46 20.59
C ALA A 118 12.74 -6.77 21.95
N TYR A 119 13.56 -5.72 21.98
CA TYR A 119 13.82 -4.93 23.19
C TYR A 119 12.53 -4.36 23.81
N LYS A 120 11.64 -3.81 22.97
CA LYS A 120 10.36 -3.28 23.45
C LYS A 120 9.46 -4.38 23.99
N TYR A 121 9.37 -5.51 23.31
CA TYR A 121 8.57 -6.66 23.75
C TYR A 121 9.02 -7.16 25.11
N GLU A 122 10.32 -7.38 25.31
CA GLU A 122 10.88 -7.82 26.61
C GLU A 122 10.54 -6.87 27.75
N ASN A 123 10.60 -5.54 27.49
CA ASN A 123 10.28 -4.54 28.52
C ASN A 123 8.78 -4.46 28.84
N LEU A 124 7.90 -4.79 27.89
CA LEU A 124 6.46 -4.88 28.13
C LEU A 124 6.14 -6.10 28.99
N VAL A 125 6.67 -7.29 28.63
CA VAL A 125 6.46 -8.53 29.39
C VAL A 125 6.95 -8.38 30.84
N LYS A 126 8.11 -7.74 31.06
CA LYS A 126 8.62 -7.46 32.41
C LYS A 126 7.73 -6.52 33.26
N LYS A 127 6.91 -5.67 32.62
CA LYS A 127 5.97 -4.79 33.32
C LYS A 127 4.66 -5.48 33.72
N GLU A 128 4.22 -6.48 32.93
CA GLU A 128 2.98 -7.22 33.22
C GLU A 128 3.17 -8.30 34.30
N VAL A 129 4.41 -8.71 34.57
CA VAL A 129 4.75 -9.73 35.59
C VAL A 129 5.01 -9.13 36.99
N LYS A 130 4.95 -7.80 37.13
CA LYS A 130 5.02 -7.09 38.41
C LYS A 130 3.64 -6.63 38.88
#